data_3144af26b5042cad2a6e821d28ab04fe
#
_entry.id   3144af26b5042cad2a6e821d28ab04fe
#
_cell.length_a   1.000
_cell.length_b   1.000
_cell.length_c   1.000
_cell.angle_alpha   90.00
_cell.angle_beta   90.00
_cell.angle_gamma   90.00
#
_symmetry.space_group_name_H-M   'P 1'
#
loop_
_entity.id
_entity.type
_entity.pdbx_description
1 polymer ?
#
loop_
_entity_poly.entity_id
_entity_poly.type
_entity_poly.pdbx_seq_one_letter_code
_entity_poly.pdbx_strand_id
1 'polypeptide(L)'
;MFLVALVGWASALTASTGRVNPWQTTTQREEWYDRGKAYWEWADTTNDGVMSGIGPLHDADVSDSLRFLTAGKTPLWPSTDLRADTRALDIGAGIGRVSGALLLGLCGEVDLVDGSAQHLERARASLLEAPTAAARGRAGKFICSDLQSFVPQPSYDLIWIQWTTMYLTDEDLCRLLRDCKRALSPDGLVVLKDNVIDVASVPAGITLVDGRYLVDEEDASVSRTRGHLLDLIEASGMQVLASATADLESEELSTCLSKNGWEQMHPVDMIAMR
;
A
#
# COMPACT_ATOMS: atom_id res chain seq x y z
N MET A 1 17.75 4.53 3.24
CA MET A 1 17.31 5.90 3.52
C MET A 1 16.74 6.43 2.23
N PHE A 2 15.46 6.60 2.14
CA PHE A 2 14.71 7.15 0.98
C PHE A 2 13.69 6.15 0.43
N LEU A 3 12.56 6.44 0.12
CA LEU A 3 11.58 7.50 0.07
C LEU A 3 10.26 6.92 -0.44
N VAL A 4 9.20 6.81 0.29
CA VAL A 4 7.85 6.98 -0.21
C VAL A 4 7.31 8.31 0.33
N ALA A 5 8.21 9.19 0.58
CA ALA A 5 7.84 10.55 0.77
C ALA A 5 8.33 11.29 -0.45
N LEU A 6 7.54 12.14 -0.93
CA LEU A 6 7.97 13.12 -1.88
C LEU A 6 9.33 13.62 -1.52
N VAL A 7 10.27 13.29 -2.37
CA VAL A 7 11.38 14.15 -2.64
C VAL A 7 10.89 15.57 -2.49
N GLY A 8 11.56 16.35 -1.69
CA GLY A 8 11.44 17.79 -1.82
C GLY A 8 11.48 18.08 -3.32
N TRP A 9 10.45 18.68 -3.85
CA TRP A 9 10.19 18.89 -5.26
C TRP A 9 11.40 19.39 -6.07
N ALA A 10 12.50 19.70 -5.41
CA ALA A 10 13.67 20.34 -6.01
C ALA A 10 14.87 19.44 -6.30
N SER A 11 15.04 18.26 -5.74
CA SER A 11 16.29 17.51 -5.88
C SER A 11 16.22 16.18 -6.65
N ALA A 12 15.07 15.53 -6.80
CA ALA A 12 14.91 14.34 -7.64
C ALA A 12 14.18 14.60 -8.95
N LEU A 13 13.54 15.75 -9.08
CA LEU A 13 12.96 16.23 -10.34
C LEU A 13 14.00 17.02 -11.13
N THR A 14 15.12 16.41 -11.49
CA THR A 14 15.83 16.87 -12.68
C THR A 14 14.83 16.76 -13.81
N ALA A 15 14.38 17.92 -14.30
CA ALA A 15 13.41 18.10 -15.34
C ALA A 15 13.47 17.00 -16.41
N SER A 16 12.64 16.01 -16.29
CA SER A 16 12.47 15.01 -17.31
C SER A 16 11.47 15.53 -18.32
N THR A 17 11.97 16.38 -19.19
CA THR A 17 11.30 16.71 -20.44
C THR A 17 11.22 15.44 -21.27
N GLY A 18 10.05 14.84 -21.38
CA GLY A 18 9.77 13.73 -22.29
C GLY A 18 9.89 12.33 -21.71
N ARG A 19 9.61 12.11 -20.43
CA ARG A 19 9.54 10.74 -19.87
C ARG A 19 8.35 10.00 -20.42
N VAL A 20 8.65 8.85 -20.97
CA VAL A 20 7.73 7.85 -21.49
C VAL A 20 7.36 6.94 -20.32
N ASN A 21 6.18 6.35 -20.36
CA ASN A 21 5.76 5.31 -19.43
C ASN A 21 6.90 4.30 -19.20
N PRO A 22 7.32 4.03 -17.93
CA PRO A 22 8.53 3.27 -17.62
C PRO A 22 8.45 1.77 -17.96
N TRP A 23 7.31 1.24 -18.39
CA TRP A 23 7.08 -0.17 -18.70
C TRP A 23 6.47 -0.41 -20.10
N GLN A 24 6.81 0.40 -21.09
CA GLN A 24 6.26 0.25 -22.45
C GLN A 24 6.75 -1.01 -23.16
N THR A 25 7.93 -1.48 -22.86
CA THR A 25 8.52 -2.69 -23.43
C THR A 25 8.71 -3.76 -22.37
N THR A 26 8.81 -5.03 -22.80
CA THR A 26 9.07 -6.15 -21.89
C THR A 26 10.35 -5.92 -21.07
N THR A 27 11.43 -5.48 -21.70
CA THR A 27 12.70 -5.20 -21.02
C THR A 27 12.54 -4.11 -19.97
N GLN A 28 11.87 -2.99 -20.29
CA GLN A 28 11.62 -1.92 -19.32
C GLN A 28 10.80 -2.40 -18.14
N ARG A 29 9.81 -3.29 -18.37
CA ARG A 29 8.99 -3.88 -17.31
C ARG A 29 9.82 -4.79 -16.40
N GLU A 30 10.69 -5.61 -16.96
CA GLU A 30 11.60 -6.47 -16.20
C GLU A 30 12.56 -5.61 -15.36
N GLU A 31 13.22 -4.62 -15.95
CA GLU A 31 14.12 -3.68 -15.25
C GLU A 31 13.39 -2.89 -14.15
N TRP A 32 12.12 -2.55 -14.36
CA TRP A 32 11.28 -1.90 -13.36
C TRP A 32 11.10 -2.76 -12.11
N TYR A 33 10.71 -4.02 -12.29
CA TYR A 33 10.51 -4.94 -11.17
C TYR A 33 11.82 -5.31 -10.47
N ASP A 34 12.90 -5.49 -11.23
CA ASP A 34 14.21 -5.80 -10.66
C ASP A 34 14.72 -4.65 -9.77
N ARG A 35 14.53 -3.40 -10.18
CA ARG A 35 14.91 -2.23 -9.38
C ARG A 35 14.09 -2.10 -8.11
N GLY A 36 12.76 -2.21 -8.20
CA GLY A 36 11.89 -2.17 -7.04
C GLY A 36 12.22 -3.29 -6.03
N LYS A 37 12.48 -4.49 -6.52
CA LYS A 37 12.89 -5.61 -5.69
C LYS A 37 14.23 -5.34 -4.99
N ALA A 38 15.23 -4.88 -5.73
CA ALA A 38 16.54 -4.53 -5.18
C ALA A 38 16.44 -3.44 -4.10
N TYR A 39 15.59 -2.43 -4.30
CA TYR A 39 15.35 -1.40 -3.28
C TYR A 39 14.83 -2.00 -1.98
N TRP A 40 13.79 -2.86 -2.03
CA TRP A 40 13.19 -3.45 -0.85
C TRP A 40 14.04 -4.52 -0.17
N GLU A 41 14.97 -5.15 -0.89
CA GLU A 41 15.99 -6.04 -0.29
C GLU A 41 17.00 -5.27 0.57
N TRP A 42 17.15 -3.94 0.35
CA TRP A 42 18.02 -3.05 1.11
C TRP A 42 17.32 -2.30 2.24
N ALA A 43 16.00 -2.22 2.21
CA ALA A 43 15.23 -1.47 3.20
C ALA A 43 15.35 -2.12 4.59
N ASP A 44 15.53 -1.28 5.62
CA ASP A 44 15.59 -1.75 7.00
C ASP A 44 14.29 -2.42 7.43
N THR A 45 14.40 -3.52 8.18
CA THR A 45 13.24 -4.28 8.70
C THR A 45 12.64 -3.64 9.95
N THR A 46 12.43 -2.33 9.93
CA THR A 46 11.82 -1.51 10.97
C THR A 46 10.63 -0.74 10.42
N ASN A 47 9.75 -0.21 11.27
CA ASN A 47 8.67 0.66 10.82
C ASN A 47 9.21 1.86 10.03
N ASP A 48 10.31 2.44 10.47
CA ASP A 48 10.94 3.58 9.78
C ASP A 48 11.45 3.17 8.38
N GLY A 49 12.05 1.98 8.25
CA GLY A 49 12.52 1.44 6.98
C GLY A 49 11.39 1.17 6.00
N VAL A 50 10.36 0.42 6.40
CA VAL A 50 9.22 0.06 5.52
C VAL A 50 8.23 1.21 5.30
N MET A 51 8.35 2.29 6.04
CA MET A 51 7.59 3.54 5.88
C MET A 51 8.47 4.69 5.37
N SER A 52 9.65 4.38 4.85
CA SER A 52 10.55 5.35 4.20
C SER A 52 10.83 6.61 5.04
N GLY A 53 11.07 6.44 6.36
CA GLY A 53 11.40 7.52 7.26
C GLY A 53 10.20 8.20 7.93
N ILE A 54 8.97 7.76 7.69
CA ILE A 54 7.77 8.25 8.38
C ILE A 54 7.24 7.24 9.42
N GLY A 55 8.09 6.36 9.92
CA GLY A 55 7.76 5.37 10.95
C GLY A 55 7.00 5.92 12.17
N PRO A 56 7.26 7.14 12.66
CA PRO A 56 6.49 7.77 13.74
C PRO A 56 4.99 7.91 13.44
N LEU A 57 4.56 7.92 12.16
CA LEU A 57 3.15 7.98 11.78
C LEU A 57 2.42 6.64 11.88
N HIS A 58 3.09 5.57 12.29
CA HIS A 58 2.51 4.23 12.35
C HIS A 58 1.16 4.18 13.08
N ASP A 59 1.10 4.75 14.28
CA ASP A 59 -0.11 4.69 15.11
C ASP A 59 -1.25 5.52 14.51
N ALA A 60 -0.94 6.69 13.95
CA ALA A 60 -1.91 7.53 13.25
C ALA A 60 -2.46 6.82 12.01
N ASP A 61 -1.59 6.21 11.20
CA ASP A 61 -1.94 5.44 10.01
C ASP A 61 -2.88 4.26 10.32
N VAL A 62 -2.57 3.49 11.37
CA VAL A 62 -3.38 2.37 11.84
C VAL A 62 -4.73 2.84 12.38
N SER A 63 -4.73 3.89 13.20
CA SER A 63 -5.95 4.46 13.78
C SER A 63 -6.90 4.99 12.70
N ASP A 64 -6.37 5.66 11.69
CA ASP A 64 -7.14 6.16 10.57
C ASP A 64 -7.72 5.02 9.71
N SER A 65 -6.95 3.97 9.48
CA SER A 65 -7.39 2.77 8.78
C SER A 65 -8.54 2.05 9.52
N LEU A 66 -8.43 1.94 10.85
CA LEU A 66 -9.50 1.38 11.67
C LEU A 66 -10.76 2.25 11.60
N ARG A 67 -10.61 3.58 11.70
CA ARG A 67 -11.73 4.53 11.58
C ARG A 67 -12.43 4.40 10.22
N PHE A 68 -11.67 4.31 9.12
CA PHE A 68 -12.23 4.11 7.78
C PHE A 68 -13.09 2.85 7.68
N LEU A 69 -12.65 1.75 8.28
CA LEU A 69 -13.38 0.49 8.26
C LEU A 69 -14.64 0.52 9.12
N THR A 70 -14.60 1.18 10.29
CA THR A 70 -15.59 0.97 11.36
C THR A 70 -16.49 2.16 11.66
N ALA A 71 -16.16 3.34 11.12
CA ALA A 71 -16.95 4.54 11.38
C ALA A 71 -18.21 4.63 10.52
N GLY A 72 -19.15 5.49 10.98
CA GLY A 72 -20.36 5.80 10.22
C GLY A 72 -21.56 4.92 10.57
N LYS A 73 -22.69 5.22 9.91
CA LYS A 73 -23.97 4.51 10.15
C LYS A 73 -24.00 3.12 9.51
N THR A 74 -23.21 2.93 8.47
CA THR A 74 -23.08 1.66 7.75
C THR A 74 -21.59 1.38 7.61
N PRO A 75 -20.95 0.85 8.65
CA PRO A 75 -19.51 0.59 8.61
C PRO A 75 -19.19 -0.47 7.55
N LEU A 76 -18.05 -0.32 6.93
CA LEU A 76 -17.51 -1.27 5.95
C LEU A 76 -17.15 -2.60 6.61
N TRP A 77 -16.66 -2.52 7.85
CA TRP A 77 -16.41 -3.67 8.71
C TRP A 77 -17.30 -3.57 9.95
N PRO A 78 -18.11 -4.57 10.23
CA PRO A 78 -19.25 -4.42 11.16
C PRO A 78 -18.88 -4.31 12.64
N SER A 79 -17.61 -4.51 12.99
CA SER A 79 -17.19 -4.49 14.40
C SER A 79 -15.72 -4.09 14.54
N THR A 80 -15.39 -3.44 15.65
CA THR A 80 -14.01 -3.28 16.14
C THR A 80 -13.53 -4.52 16.90
N ASP A 81 -14.43 -5.45 17.18
CA ASP A 81 -14.10 -6.71 17.84
C ASP A 81 -13.63 -7.77 16.85
N LEU A 82 -12.82 -8.68 17.36
CA LEU A 82 -12.33 -9.81 16.60
C LEU A 82 -13.48 -10.65 16.03
N ARG A 83 -13.48 -10.86 14.74
CA ARG A 83 -14.32 -11.84 14.06
C ARG A 83 -13.52 -13.12 13.84
N ALA A 84 -13.62 -14.05 14.78
CA ALA A 84 -12.76 -15.24 14.84
C ALA A 84 -12.94 -16.21 13.65
N ASP A 85 -14.05 -16.13 12.94
CA ASP A 85 -14.41 -16.92 11.77
C ASP A 85 -13.96 -16.30 10.44
N THR A 86 -13.32 -15.12 10.47
CA THR A 86 -12.92 -14.39 9.26
C THR A 86 -11.44 -14.53 8.96
N ARG A 87 -11.12 -14.42 7.65
CA ARG A 87 -9.76 -14.46 7.12
C ARG A 87 -9.42 -13.19 6.39
N ALA A 88 -8.22 -12.69 6.64
CA ALA A 88 -7.66 -11.59 5.88
C ALA A 88 -6.41 -12.01 5.09
N LEU A 89 -6.11 -11.23 4.05
CA LEU A 89 -4.87 -11.28 3.30
C LEU A 89 -4.24 -9.89 3.31
N ASP A 90 -3.01 -9.79 3.77
CA ASP A 90 -2.18 -8.60 3.73
C ASP A 90 -1.23 -8.69 2.51
N ILE A 91 -1.47 -7.86 1.49
CA ILE A 91 -0.69 -7.85 0.24
C ILE A 91 0.35 -6.73 0.30
N GLY A 92 1.63 -7.10 0.13
CA GLY A 92 2.75 -6.22 0.39
C GLY A 92 2.94 -6.01 1.89
N ALA A 93 2.83 -7.09 2.64
CA ALA A 93 2.77 -7.07 4.10
C ALA A 93 4.05 -6.55 4.77
N GLY A 94 5.18 -6.55 4.06
CA GLY A 94 6.46 -6.14 4.59
C GLY A 94 6.80 -6.90 5.87
N ILE A 95 7.13 -6.16 6.92
CA ILE A 95 7.43 -6.71 8.25
C ILE A 95 6.19 -7.07 9.10
N GLY A 96 4.99 -7.12 8.49
CA GLY A 96 3.75 -7.43 9.17
C GLY A 96 3.18 -6.30 10.03
N ARG A 97 3.56 -5.06 9.76
CA ARG A 97 3.17 -3.86 10.50
C ARG A 97 1.65 -3.70 10.60
N VAL A 98 0.96 -3.73 9.45
CA VAL A 98 -0.50 -3.60 9.38
C VAL A 98 -1.17 -4.87 9.88
N SER A 99 -0.66 -6.04 9.51
CA SER A 99 -1.14 -7.32 10.03
C SER A 99 -1.18 -7.34 11.56
N GLY A 100 -0.10 -6.93 12.24
CA GLY A 100 0.00 -6.98 13.70
C GLY A 100 -0.82 -5.92 14.42
N ALA A 101 -0.88 -4.70 13.87
CA ALA A 101 -1.50 -3.57 14.56
C ALA A 101 -2.99 -3.39 14.23
N LEU A 102 -3.46 -3.91 13.07
CA LEU A 102 -4.83 -3.75 12.60
C LEU A 102 -5.53 -5.09 12.34
N LEU A 103 -5.02 -5.87 11.36
CA LEU A 103 -5.78 -6.97 10.80
C LEU A 103 -6.00 -8.11 11.80
N LEU A 104 -4.98 -8.47 12.59
CA LEU A 104 -5.09 -9.48 13.66
C LEU A 104 -5.97 -9.02 14.84
N GLY A 105 -6.31 -7.74 14.92
CA GLY A 105 -7.30 -7.21 15.83
C GLY A 105 -8.74 -7.44 15.35
N LEU A 106 -8.94 -7.57 14.04
CA LEU A 106 -10.25 -7.63 13.38
C LEU A 106 -10.60 -9.02 12.86
N CYS A 107 -9.61 -9.79 12.40
CA CYS A 107 -9.80 -11.07 11.71
C CYS A 107 -9.17 -12.22 12.50
N GLY A 108 -9.82 -13.39 12.45
CA GLY A 108 -9.36 -14.59 13.15
C GLY A 108 -8.07 -15.18 12.59
N GLU A 109 -7.84 -15.00 11.30
CA GLU A 109 -6.61 -15.44 10.63
C GLU A 109 -6.17 -14.41 9.59
N VAL A 110 -4.87 -14.14 9.50
CA VAL A 110 -4.27 -13.24 8.51
C VAL A 110 -3.15 -13.96 7.78
N ASP A 111 -3.31 -14.14 6.47
CA ASP A 111 -2.23 -14.55 5.58
C ASP A 111 -1.46 -13.30 5.10
N LEU A 112 -0.14 -13.42 4.95
CA LEU A 112 0.73 -12.34 4.51
C LEU A 112 1.43 -12.74 3.21
N VAL A 113 1.51 -11.82 2.25
CA VAL A 113 2.33 -11.98 1.05
C VAL A 113 3.21 -10.76 0.83
N ASP A 114 4.48 -11.02 0.52
CA ASP A 114 5.48 -9.99 0.20
C ASP A 114 6.54 -10.56 -0.73
N GLY A 115 7.18 -9.69 -1.53
CA GLY A 115 8.29 -10.07 -2.41
C GLY A 115 9.61 -10.28 -1.66
N SER A 116 9.77 -9.65 -0.49
CA SER A 116 10.99 -9.72 0.32
C SER A 116 10.92 -10.85 1.36
N ALA A 117 11.76 -11.87 1.18
CA ALA A 117 11.88 -12.95 2.15
C ALA A 117 12.36 -12.46 3.52
N GLN A 118 13.24 -11.45 3.56
CA GLN A 118 13.75 -10.86 4.78
C GLN A 118 12.64 -10.14 5.57
N HIS A 119 11.78 -9.39 4.88
CA HIS A 119 10.64 -8.74 5.52
C HIS A 119 9.67 -9.76 6.10
N LEU A 120 9.34 -10.82 5.36
CA LEU A 120 8.46 -11.88 5.85
C LEU A 120 9.04 -12.64 7.04
N GLU A 121 10.36 -12.85 7.08
CA GLU A 121 11.00 -13.46 8.25
C GLU A 121 10.89 -12.54 9.48
N ARG A 122 11.07 -11.24 9.29
CA ARG A 122 10.82 -10.24 10.34
C ARG A 122 9.36 -10.22 10.78
N ALA A 123 8.42 -10.29 9.83
CA ALA A 123 7.00 -10.40 10.12
C ALA A 123 6.68 -11.65 10.95
N ARG A 124 7.24 -12.79 10.56
CA ARG A 124 7.09 -14.07 11.26
C ARG A 124 7.55 -13.95 12.71
N ALA A 125 8.76 -13.46 12.93
CA ALA A 125 9.30 -13.26 14.28
C ALA A 125 8.42 -12.32 15.11
N SER A 126 8.00 -11.20 14.54
CA SER A 126 7.15 -10.22 15.25
C SER A 126 5.78 -10.77 15.61
N LEU A 127 5.11 -11.48 14.69
CA LEU A 127 3.71 -11.89 14.86
C LEU A 127 3.56 -13.20 15.63
N LEU A 128 4.56 -14.09 15.61
CA LEU A 128 4.51 -15.39 16.29
C LEU A 128 5.20 -15.38 17.64
N GLU A 129 6.32 -14.65 17.79
CA GLU A 129 7.13 -14.66 19.01
C GLU A 129 6.83 -13.49 19.94
N ALA A 130 6.45 -12.33 19.39
CA ALA A 130 6.18 -11.11 20.14
C ALA A 130 4.96 -10.36 19.57
N PRO A 131 3.76 -10.97 19.57
CA PRO A 131 2.58 -10.34 19.01
C PRO A 131 2.23 -9.05 19.76
N THR A 132 1.70 -8.06 19.03
CA THR A 132 1.22 -6.82 19.64
C THR A 132 0.00 -7.08 20.52
N ALA A 133 -0.30 -6.15 21.44
CA ALA A 133 -1.51 -6.26 22.28
C ALA A 133 -2.81 -6.21 21.44
N ALA A 134 -2.77 -5.66 20.22
CA ALA A 134 -3.91 -5.63 19.32
C ALA A 134 -4.13 -6.98 18.59
N ALA A 135 -3.09 -7.80 18.44
CA ALA A 135 -3.14 -9.07 17.75
C ALA A 135 -3.89 -10.13 18.58
N ARG A 136 -5.16 -10.29 18.31
CA ARG A 136 -6.06 -11.29 18.97
C ARG A 136 -6.33 -12.50 18.08
N GLY A 137 -6.21 -12.35 16.75
CA GLY A 137 -6.24 -13.42 15.78
C GLY A 137 -4.90 -14.13 15.66
N ARG A 138 -4.77 -15.03 14.70
CA ARG A 138 -3.53 -15.77 14.45
C ARG A 138 -2.94 -15.41 13.08
N ALA A 139 -1.62 -15.30 13.00
CA ALA A 139 -0.94 -15.25 11.72
C ALA A 139 -1.06 -16.62 11.03
N GLY A 140 -1.48 -16.59 9.78
CA GLY A 140 -1.64 -17.76 8.92
C GLY A 140 -0.37 -18.04 8.12
N LYS A 141 -0.48 -17.97 6.80
CA LYS A 141 0.61 -18.23 5.87
C LYS A 141 1.49 -16.99 5.69
N PHE A 142 2.79 -17.20 5.55
CA PHE A 142 3.76 -16.22 5.11
C PHE A 142 4.24 -16.65 3.71
N ILE A 143 3.84 -15.90 2.69
CA ILE A 143 3.98 -16.25 1.27
C ILE A 143 5.00 -15.31 0.64
N CYS A 144 6.19 -15.82 0.31
CA CYS A 144 7.16 -15.05 -0.47
C CYS A 144 6.82 -15.18 -1.95
N SER A 145 6.34 -14.10 -2.56
CA SER A 145 5.94 -14.08 -3.96
C SER A 145 5.95 -12.66 -4.53
N ASP A 146 6.42 -12.53 -5.75
CA ASP A 146 6.31 -11.30 -6.51
C ASP A 146 4.85 -11.08 -6.92
N LEU A 147 4.32 -9.85 -6.69
CA LEU A 147 2.90 -9.55 -6.86
C LEU A 147 2.43 -9.57 -8.32
N GLN A 148 3.33 -9.33 -9.28
CA GLN A 148 3.02 -9.46 -10.71
C GLN A 148 2.71 -10.91 -11.14
N SER A 149 2.96 -11.90 -10.29
CA SER A 149 2.63 -13.31 -10.54
C SER A 149 1.74 -13.94 -9.46
N PHE A 150 1.56 -13.25 -8.34
CA PHE A 150 0.77 -13.76 -7.22
C PHE A 150 -0.72 -13.88 -7.58
N VAL A 151 -1.32 -15.00 -7.18
CA VAL A 151 -2.76 -15.27 -7.30
C VAL A 151 -3.31 -15.66 -5.93
N PRO A 152 -4.12 -14.81 -5.30
CA PRO A 152 -4.75 -15.13 -4.02
C PRO A 152 -5.61 -16.39 -4.09
N GLN A 153 -5.51 -17.25 -3.07
CA GLN A 153 -6.39 -18.41 -2.95
C GLN A 153 -7.68 -18.01 -2.23
N PRO A 154 -8.86 -18.53 -2.63
CA PRO A 154 -10.10 -18.24 -1.91
C PRO A 154 -10.11 -18.93 -0.54
N SER A 155 -10.80 -18.43 0.45
CA SER A 155 -11.69 -17.29 0.45
C SER A 155 -11.23 -16.30 1.52
N TYR A 156 -11.27 -15.00 1.23
CA TYR A 156 -10.92 -13.94 2.18
C TYR A 156 -12.11 -13.01 2.42
N ASP A 157 -12.30 -12.60 3.66
CA ASP A 157 -13.32 -11.62 4.06
C ASP A 157 -12.78 -10.20 3.97
N LEU A 158 -11.45 -10.04 4.13
CA LEU A 158 -10.75 -8.77 3.98
C LEU A 158 -9.43 -8.98 3.25
N ILE A 159 -9.22 -8.25 2.16
CA ILE A 159 -7.91 -8.15 1.50
C ILE A 159 -7.43 -6.71 1.67
N TRP A 160 -6.26 -6.54 2.28
CA TRP A 160 -5.63 -5.26 2.53
C TRP A 160 -4.42 -5.08 1.62
N ILE A 161 -4.34 -3.95 0.94
CA ILE A 161 -3.24 -3.59 0.03
C ILE A 161 -2.82 -2.17 0.38
N GLN A 162 -1.63 -2.00 0.96
CA GLN A 162 -1.18 -0.68 1.41
C GLN A 162 0.24 -0.38 0.96
N TRP A 163 0.44 0.79 0.32
CA TRP A 163 1.74 1.27 -0.17
C TRP A 163 2.49 0.24 -1.01
N THR A 164 1.77 -0.43 -1.89
CA THR A 164 2.28 -1.56 -2.65
C THR A 164 1.95 -1.45 -4.14
N THR A 165 0.77 -0.90 -4.48
CA THR A 165 0.33 -0.86 -5.88
C THR A 165 1.15 0.09 -6.73
N MET A 166 1.89 1.00 -6.11
CA MET A 166 2.81 1.91 -6.77
C MET A 166 3.97 1.20 -7.48
N TYR A 167 4.30 -0.02 -7.10
CA TYR A 167 5.35 -0.83 -7.74
C TYR A 167 4.85 -1.65 -8.92
N LEU A 168 3.52 -1.79 -9.09
CA LEU A 168 2.93 -2.56 -10.18
C LEU A 168 2.70 -1.72 -11.43
N THR A 169 2.86 -2.34 -12.59
CA THR A 169 2.33 -1.77 -13.84
C THR A 169 0.82 -1.68 -13.78
N ASP A 170 0.19 -0.87 -14.62
CA ASP A 170 -1.27 -0.78 -14.67
C ASP A 170 -1.93 -2.11 -15.03
N GLU A 171 -1.31 -2.86 -15.93
CA GLU A 171 -1.80 -4.18 -16.35
C GLU A 171 -1.77 -5.17 -15.18
N ASP A 172 -0.65 -5.20 -14.42
CA ASP A 172 -0.51 -6.10 -13.28
C ASP A 172 -1.39 -5.68 -12.11
N LEU A 173 -1.59 -4.37 -11.88
CA LEU A 173 -2.55 -3.89 -10.90
C LEU A 173 -3.97 -4.34 -11.25
N CYS A 174 -4.42 -4.13 -12.49
CA CYS A 174 -5.73 -4.59 -12.93
C CYS A 174 -5.88 -6.12 -12.82
N ARG A 175 -4.82 -6.88 -13.12
CA ARG A 175 -4.80 -8.34 -12.96
C ARG A 175 -4.93 -8.72 -11.49
N LEU A 176 -4.10 -8.14 -10.61
CA LEU A 176 -4.13 -8.41 -9.18
C LEU A 176 -5.50 -8.11 -8.56
N LEU A 177 -6.11 -6.97 -8.90
CA LEU A 177 -7.44 -6.61 -8.42
C LEU A 177 -8.52 -7.60 -8.89
N ARG A 178 -8.48 -8.06 -10.17
CA ARG A 178 -9.38 -9.12 -10.65
C ARG A 178 -9.18 -10.44 -9.90
N ASP A 179 -7.93 -10.79 -9.58
CA ASP A 179 -7.62 -11.99 -8.81
C ASP A 179 -8.09 -11.86 -7.36
N CYS A 180 -7.91 -10.69 -6.74
CA CYS A 180 -8.45 -10.37 -5.42
C CYS A 180 -9.98 -10.50 -5.39
N LYS A 181 -10.68 -9.94 -6.40
CA LYS A 181 -12.13 -10.06 -6.51
C LYS A 181 -12.60 -11.53 -6.50
N ARG A 182 -11.91 -12.39 -7.25
CA ARG A 182 -12.23 -13.83 -7.29
C ARG A 182 -11.94 -14.55 -5.99
N ALA A 183 -11.02 -14.02 -5.19
CA ALA A 183 -10.63 -14.60 -3.91
C ALA A 183 -11.49 -14.13 -2.73
N LEU A 184 -12.38 -13.15 -2.91
CA LEU A 184 -13.27 -12.68 -1.86
C LEU A 184 -14.32 -13.72 -1.48
N SER A 185 -14.68 -13.76 -0.22
CA SER A 185 -15.95 -14.35 0.25
C SER A 185 -17.14 -13.51 -0.26
N PRO A 186 -18.40 -14.02 -0.21
CA PRO A 186 -19.56 -13.32 -0.74
C PRO A 186 -19.73 -11.88 -0.24
N ASP A 187 -19.36 -11.61 1.02
CA ASP A 187 -19.43 -10.29 1.65
C ASP A 187 -18.05 -9.68 1.87
N GLY A 188 -17.03 -10.26 1.24
CA GLY A 188 -15.64 -9.84 1.37
C GLY A 188 -15.39 -8.44 0.81
N LEU A 189 -14.29 -7.85 1.23
CA LEU A 189 -13.89 -6.47 0.96
C LEU A 189 -12.41 -6.41 0.57
N VAL A 190 -12.07 -5.66 -0.46
CA VAL A 190 -10.71 -5.22 -0.73
C VAL A 190 -10.58 -3.78 -0.27
N VAL A 191 -9.54 -3.48 0.50
CA VAL A 191 -9.14 -2.10 0.83
C VAL A 191 -7.77 -1.84 0.21
N LEU A 192 -7.70 -0.81 -0.61
CA LEU A 192 -6.47 -0.26 -1.15
C LEU A 192 -6.17 1.05 -0.42
N LYS A 193 -4.95 1.21 0.10
CA LYS A 193 -4.47 2.44 0.73
C LYS A 193 -3.14 2.82 0.09
N ASP A 194 -3.14 3.87 -0.71
CA ASP A 194 -1.94 4.25 -1.48
C ASP A 194 -1.85 5.75 -1.72
N ASN A 195 -0.65 6.21 -2.05
CA ASN A 195 -0.42 7.59 -2.44
C ASN A 195 -1.13 7.90 -3.75
N VAL A 196 -1.77 9.07 -3.82
CA VAL A 196 -2.41 9.57 -5.04
C VAL A 196 -1.97 10.99 -5.35
N ILE A 197 -2.02 11.36 -6.61
CA ILE A 197 -1.78 12.72 -7.05
C ILE A 197 -3.14 13.42 -7.18
N ASP A 198 -3.29 14.52 -6.47
CA ASP A 198 -4.29 15.51 -6.80
C ASP A 198 -3.72 16.44 -7.87
N VAL A 199 -4.25 16.34 -9.09
CA VAL A 199 -3.77 17.10 -10.24
C VAL A 199 -3.81 18.62 -10.00
N ALA A 200 -4.79 19.08 -9.21
CA ALA A 200 -4.92 20.50 -8.87
C ALA A 200 -3.78 21.00 -7.96
N SER A 201 -3.14 20.09 -7.23
CA SER A 201 -2.05 20.38 -6.30
C SER A 201 -0.66 20.17 -6.90
N VAL A 202 -0.56 19.76 -8.17
CA VAL A 202 0.75 19.57 -8.85
C VAL A 202 1.40 20.93 -9.08
N PRO A 203 2.62 21.17 -8.54
CA PRO A 203 3.30 22.44 -8.70
C PRO A 203 3.60 22.79 -10.16
N ALA A 204 3.64 24.09 -10.45
CA ALA A 204 4.04 24.60 -11.75
C ALA A 204 5.47 24.13 -12.11
N GLY A 205 5.62 23.59 -13.31
CA GLY A 205 6.91 23.06 -13.79
C GLY A 205 7.07 21.54 -13.62
N ILE A 206 6.18 20.87 -12.90
CA ILE A 206 6.13 19.41 -12.82
C ILE A 206 5.23 18.89 -13.95
N THR A 207 5.73 17.93 -14.70
CA THR A 207 4.99 17.29 -15.79
C THR A 207 4.74 15.83 -15.44
N LEU A 208 3.47 15.43 -15.42
CA LEU A 208 3.09 14.04 -15.26
C LEU A 208 3.41 13.25 -16.53
N VAL A 209 3.94 12.04 -16.37
CA VAL A 209 4.11 11.09 -17.47
C VAL A 209 2.72 10.67 -17.95
N ASP A 210 2.44 10.82 -19.23
CA ASP A 210 1.15 10.56 -19.88
C ASP A 210 -0.05 11.27 -19.18
N GLY A 211 0.21 12.32 -18.39
CA GLY A 211 -0.80 12.99 -17.59
C GLY A 211 -1.33 12.16 -16.40
N ARG A 212 -0.67 11.05 -16.05
CA ARG A 212 -1.20 10.04 -15.13
C ARG A 212 -0.29 9.72 -13.95
N TYR A 213 1.05 9.88 -14.11
CA TYR A 213 2.03 9.40 -13.15
C TYR A 213 3.03 10.47 -12.75
N LEU A 214 3.44 10.45 -11.50
CA LEU A 214 4.79 10.82 -11.09
C LEU A 214 5.59 9.53 -10.90
N VAL A 215 6.78 9.51 -11.48
CA VAL A 215 7.69 8.35 -11.42
C VAL A 215 8.80 8.69 -10.44
N ASP A 216 9.00 7.83 -9.46
CA ASP A 216 10.19 7.80 -8.64
C ASP A 216 11.14 6.73 -9.19
N GLU A 217 12.30 7.16 -9.68
CA GLU A 217 13.28 6.23 -10.25
C GLU A 217 14.21 5.64 -9.20
N GLU A 218 14.19 6.15 -7.99
CA GLU A 218 15.04 5.65 -6.91
C GLU A 218 14.56 4.28 -6.42
N ASP A 219 13.24 4.17 -6.19
CA ASP A 219 12.63 2.94 -5.71
C ASP A 219 11.79 2.20 -6.78
N ALA A 220 11.77 2.71 -8.01
CA ALA A 220 10.95 2.22 -9.11
C ALA A 220 9.46 2.18 -8.75
N SER A 221 8.94 3.30 -8.23
CA SER A 221 7.53 3.47 -7.92
C SER A 221 6.84 4.54 -8.76
N VAL A 222 5.52 4.48 -8.82
CA VAL A 222 4.70 5.53 -9.41
C VAL A 222 3.60 5.97 -8.45
N SER A 223 3.45 7.28 -8.28
CA SER A 223 2.21 7.82 -7.77
C SER A 223 1.26 8.07 -8.93
N ARG A 224 0.05 7.50 -8.86
CA ARG A 224 -0.99 7.68 -9.89
C ARG A 224 -1.86 8.87 -9.57
N THR A 225 -2.38 9.54 -10.60
CA THR A 225 -3.48 10.48 -10.36
C THR A 225 -4.68 9.72 -9.80
N ARG A 226 -5.44 10.36 -8.89
CA ARG A 226 -6.66 9.75 -8.31
C ARG A 226 -7.63 9.26 -9.39
N GLY A 227 -7.85 10.05 -10.44
CA GLY A 227 -8.72 9.66 -11.55
C GLY A 227 -8.23 8.39 -12.23
N HIS A 228 -6.94 8.32 -12.57
CA HIS A 228 -6.38 7.14 -13.23
C HIS A 228 -6.43 5.88 -12.35
N LEU A 229 -6.19 6.00 -11.03
CA LEU A 229 -6.33 4.87 -10.11
C LEU A 229 -7.78 4.35 -10.08
N LEU A 230 -8.77 5.24 -10.04
CA LEU A 230 -10.18 4.86 -10.08
C LEU A 230 -10.57 4.20 -11.41
N ASP A 231 -10.06 4.70 -12.54
CA ASP A 231 -10.26 4.08 -13.87
C ASP A 231 -9.71 2.64 -13.91
N LEU A 232 -8.54 2.39 -13.30
CA LEU A 232 -7.94 1.05 -13.22
C LEU A 232 -8.76 0.11 -12.33
N ILE A 233 -9.28 0.62 -11.21
CA ILE A 233 -10.18 -0.14 -10.32
C ILE A 233 -11.44 -0.54 -11.09
N GLU A 234 -12.08 0.38 -11.80
CA GLU A 234 -13.26 0.09 -12.63
C GLU A 234 -12.93 -0.90 -13.76
N ALA A 235 -11.81 -0.70 -14.46
CA ALA A 235 -11.36 -1.60 -15.53
C ALA A 235 -11.03 -3.02 -15.03
N SER A 236 -10.70 -3.17 -13.75
CA SER A 236 -10.55 -4.49 -13.11
C SER A 236 -11.88 -5.18 -12.81
N GLY A 237 -13.01 -4.49 -12.99
CA GLY A 237 -14.35 -4.96 -12.67
C GLY A 237 -14.71 -4.84 -11.18
N MET A 238 -13.90 -4.16 -10.38
CA MET A 238 -14.22 -3.84 -8.99
C MET A 238 -15.24 -2.71 -8.93
N GLN A 239 -16.06 -2.70 -7.89
CA GLN A 239 -16.98 -1.62 -7.57
C GLN A 239 -16.51 -0.90 -6.31
N VAL A 240 -16.27 0.40 -6.41
CA VAL A 240 -15.95 1.23 -5.25
C VAL A 240 -17.17 1.35 -4.34
N LEU A 241 -17.01 1.04 -3.08
CA LEU A 241 -18.04 1.12 -2.03
C LEU A 241 -17.89 2.40 -1.21
N ALA A 242 -16.66 2.77 -0.90
CA ALA A 242 -16.31 3.97 -0.17
C ALA A 242 -14.89 4.42 -0.51
N SER A 243 -14.62 5.70 -0.36
CA SER A 243 -13.29 6.26 -0.42
C SER A 243 -13.13 7.40 0.57
N ALA A 244 -11.92 7.57 1.11
CA ALA A 244 -11.54 8.69 1.97
C ALA A 244 -10.05 8.98 1.77
N THR A 245 -9.66 10.24 1.90
CA THR A 245 -8.26 10.61 2.06
C THR A 245 -7.88 10.45 3.53
N ALA A 246 -6.75 9.81 3.79
CA ALA A 246 -6.25 9.59 5.14
C ALA A 246 -5.93 10.92 5.82
N ASP A 247 -6.29 11.02 7.10
CA ASP A 247 -5.99 12.16 7.95
C ASP A 247 -4.71 11.87 8.74
N LEU A 248 -3.58 12.20 8.12
CA LEU A 248 -2.24 11.98 8.69
C LEU A 248 -1.58 13.30 9.11
N GLU A 249 -2.29 14.43 9.00
CA GLU A 249 -1.76 15.73 9.42
C GLU A 249 -1.53 15.75 10.93
N SER A 250 -0.26 15.90 11.31
CA SER A 250 0.14 15.91 12.71
C SER A 250 1.49 16.62 12.90
N GLU A 251 1.85 16.88 14.15
CA GLU A 251 3.16 17.39 14.50
C GLU A 251 4.26 16.38 14.15
N GLU A 252 3.97 15.09 14.29
CA GLU A 252 4.86 14.00 13.91
C GLU A 252 5.14 14.01 12.41
N LEU A 253 4.10 14.21 11.55
CA LEU A 253 4.29 14.35 10.11
C LEU A 253 5.18 15.55 9.80
N SER A 254 4.90 16.71 10.36
CA SER A 254 5.69 17.92 10.14
C SER A 254 7.15 17.72 10.53
N THR A 255 7.40 17.00 11.63
CA THR A 255 8.73 16.64 12.08
C THR A 255 9.42 15.67 11.13
N CYS A 256 8.72 14.65 10.64
CA CYS A 256 9.25 13.70 9.67
C CYS A 256 9.60 14.39 8.35
N LEU A 257 8.72 15.25 7.83
CA LEU A 257 8.95 16.01 6.61
C LEU A 257 10.21 16.88 6.74
N SER A 258 10.33 17.65 7.83
CA SER A 258 11.49 18.51 8.10
C SER A 258 12.80 17.72 8.21
N LYS A 259 12.79 16.59 8.94
CA LYS A 259 13.95 15.71 9.13
C LYS A 259 14.47 15.14 7.81
N ASN A 260 13.56 14.83 6.89
CA ASN A 260 13.88 14.24 5.59
C ASN A 260 14.07 15.30 4.50
N GLY A 261 13.89 16.58 4.79
CA GLY A 261 14.00 17.66 3.81
C GLY A 261 12.83 17.70 2.82
N TRP A 262 11.67 17.22 3.23
CA TRP A 262 10.48 17.16 2.39
C TRP A 262 9.54 18.33 2.68
N GLU A 263 8.90 18.87 1.64
CA GLU A 263 7.98 19.99 1.80
C GLU A 263 6.57 19.52 2.18
N GLN A 264 6.13 18.38 1.63
CA GLN A 264 4.81 17.79 1.90
C GLN A 264 4.78 16.30 1.56
N MET A 265 3.73 15.61 1.99
CA MET A 265 3.41 14.25 1.59
C MET A 265 2.26 14.25 0.55
N HIS A 266 2.26 13.31 -0.40
CA HIS A 266 1.10 13.11 -1.26
C HIS A 266 -0.11 12.69 -0.43
N PRO A 267 -1.33 13.09 -0.84
CA PRO A 267 -2.52 12.52 -0.26
C PRO A 267 -2.47 10.99 -0.32
N VAL A 268 -2.87 10.35 0.75
CA VAL A 268 -3.05 8.89 0.82
C VAL A 268 -4.53 8.59 0.78
N ASP A 269 -5.00 7.94 -0.27
CA ASP A 269 -6.40 7.55 -0.36
C ASP A 269 -6.60 6.11 0.13
N MET A 270 -7.69 5.92 0.87
CA MET A 270 -8.24 4.61 1.21
C MET A 270 -9.47 4.36 0.34
N ILE A 271 -9.48 3.25 -0.38
CA ILE A 271 -10.56 2.88 -1.30
C ILE A 271 -11.02 1.47 -0.94
N ALA A 272 -12.26 1.36 -0.48
CA ALA A 272 -12.91 0.08 -0.25
C ALA A 272 -13.70 -0.33 -1.49
N MET A 273 -13.58 -1.59 -1.91
CA MET A 273 -14.16 -2.09 -3.14
C MET A 273 -14.51 -3.58 -3.06
N ARG A 274 -15.40 -4.02 -3.97
CA ARG A 274 -15.84 -5.42 -4.09
C ARG A 274 -15.99 -5.85 -5.54
#